data_0153045a240aa44b4ae7a92c5afb8478
#
_entry.id   0153045a240aa44b4ae7a92c5afb8478
#
_cell.length_a   1.000
_cell.length_b   1.000
_cell.length_c   1.000
_cell.angle_alpha   90.00
_cell.angle_beta   90.00
_cell.angle_gamma   90.00
#
_symmetry.space_group_name_H-M   'P 1'
#
loop_
_entity.id
_entity.type
_entity.pdbx_description
1 polymer ?
#
loop_
_entity_poly.entity_id
_entity_poly.type
_entity_poly.pdbx_seq_one_letter_code
_entity_poly.pdbx_strand_id
1 'polypeptide(L)'
;MFKTIKNALKTPDVRKRLLYTLVLIVIFRFGCYITVTGVNSIALNEAMGNTQGLAGLIDMISGGAFSRFSVFAMSISPYITASIVIQLLAMIIPALERLTKEGGEEGRKKINKYTKMLTIVLALVEGIGIYLSYKSSGIFVDDSFLTGALVVTGLVTGTSVLMWLGEQITNKGIGNGISLLIFIGIISGLPSGVTTLWNLILPATGFSTTGLLTAIGIVVGAILLITGVVFVQQAERRVPVQYSKKVVGRKMVGAQNTHIPLKLAMAGVMPVIFASSFMTFPAMIIQMFVPDIANQTGFLAGLYNFSIATSTSNVGIGYSIANALVYLLLILGFTFFYTYATFNPAEVSNNIKKNGGFIPGIRAGKPTTEYLSAIISKLTWFGGFFLAVIAILPMLLRFTNLNIAFGGTSILIVVGVALETVQQLESQLAMRHYKGFLE
;
A
#
# COMPACT_ATOMS: atom_id res chain seq x y z
N MET A 1 -5.38 -0.23 -22.19
CA MET A 1 -6.27 -0.57 -21.06
C MET A 1 -7.66 -1.03 -21.49
N PHE A 2 -8.51 -0.24 -22.16
CA PHE A 2 -9.85 -0.70 -22.56
C PHE A 2 -9.85 -1.94 -23.46
N LYS A 3 -8.91 -2.02 -24.41
CA LYS A 3 -8.74 -3.20 -25.27
C LYS A 3 -8.32 -4.44 -24.48
N THR A 4 -7.45 -4.29 -23.48
CA THR A 4 -7.00 -5.35 -22.58
C THR A 4 -8.15 -5.89 -21.73
N ILE A 5 -8.96 -5.01 -21.12
CA ILE A 5 -10.13 -5.40 -20.32
C ILE A 5 -11.16 -6.10 -21.19
N LYS A 6 -11.44 -5.59 -22.41
CA LYS A 6 -12.34 -6.23 -23.36
C LYS A 6 -11.89 -7.63 -23.76
N ASN A 7 -10.59 -7.82 -24.00
CA ASN A 7 -10.01 -9.12 -24.33
C ASN A 7 -10.04 -10.08 -23.12
N ALA A 8 -9.79 -9.55 -21.91
CA ALA A 8 -9.87 -10.33 -20.66
C ALA A 8 -11.27 -10.89 -20.43
N LEU A 9 -12.33 -10.09 -20.69
CA LEU A 9 -13.72 -10.53 -20.57
C LEU A 9 -14.13 -11.59 -21.60
N LYS A 10 -13.45 -11.62 -22.76
CA LYS A 10 -13.69 -12.64 -23.81
C LYS A 10 -13.04 -13.98 -23.44
N THR A 11 -11.98 -13.99 -22.65
CA THR A 11 -11.25 -15.20 -22.28
C THR A 11 -11.90 -15.86 -21.06
N PRO A 12 -12.48 -17.06 -21.15
CA PRO A 12 -13.35 -17.64 -20.10
C PRO A 12 -12.66 -17.79 -18.75
N ASP A 13 -11.38 -18.18 -18.70
CA ASP A 13 -10.66 -18.37 -17.44
C ASP A 13 -10.27 -17.05 -16.77
N VAL A 14 -9.87 -16.03 -17.56
CA VAL A 14 -9.56 -14.71 -17.03
C VAL A 14 -10.84 -14.04 -16.54
N ARG A 15 -11.95 -14.22 -17.25
CA ARG A 15 -13.28 -13.78 -16.83
C ARG A 15 -13.70 -14.40 -15.50
N LYS A 16 -13.49 -15.72 -15.30
CA LYS A 16 -13.79 -16.37 -14.02
C LYS A 16 -12.99 -15.78 -12.87
N ARG A 17 -11.69 -15.51 -13.07
CA ARG A 17 -10.82 -14.88 -12.06
C ARG A 17 -11.24 -13.46 -11.75
N LEU A 18 -11.59 -12.67 -12.79
CA LEU A 18 -12.13 -11.30 -12.61
C LEU A 18 -13.42 -11.30 -11.80
N LEU A 19 -14.38 -12.16 -12.17
CA LEU A 19 -15.64 -12.28 -11.45
C LEU A 19 -15.43 -12.72 -9.99
N TYR A 20 -14.53 -13.67 -9.77
CA TYR A 20 -14.17 -14.12 -8.42
C TYR A 20 -13.61 -12.96 -7.58
N THR A 21 -12.67 -12.18 -8.14
CA THR A 21 -12.11 -10.98 -7.48
C THR A 21 -13.22 -9.97 -7.16
N LEU A 22 -14.12 -9.71 -8.11
CA LEU A 22 -15.21 -8.75 -7.94
C LEU A 22 -16.17 -9.20 -6.83
N VAL A 23 -16.54 -10.49 -6.78
CA VAL A 23 -17.41 -11.03 -5.71
C VAL A 23 -16.75 -10.84 -4.34
N LEU A 24 -15.45 -11.13 -4.20
CA LEU A 24 -14.76 -10.95 -2.93
C LEU A 24 -14.66 -9.46 -2.52
N ILE A 25 -14.51 -8.55 -3.47
CA ILE A 25 -14.56 -7.11 -3.23
C ILE A 25 -15.94 -6.67 -2.72
N VAL A 26 -17.03 -7.20 -3.31
CA VAL A 26 -18.40 -6.92 -2.84
C VAL A 26 -18.60 -7.43 -1.41
N ILE A 27 -18.11 -8.64 -1.10
CA ILE A 27 -18.16 -9.19 0.28
C ILE A 27 -17.39 -8.29 1.25
N PHE A 28 -16.20 -7.82 0.86
CA PHE A 28 -15.43 -6.86 1.66
C PHE A 28 -16.24 -5.58 1.92
N ARG A 29 -16.81 -4.98 0.89
CA ARG A 29 -17.63 -3.76 1.05
C ARG A 29 -18.85 -3.96 1.92
N PHE A 30 -19.52 -5.09 1.77
CA PHE A 30 -20.66 -5.44 2.64
C PHE A 30 -20.22 -5.54 4.10
N GLY A 31 -19.10 -6.19 4.39
CA GLY A 31 -18.56 -6.31 5.75
C GLY A 31 -18.17 -4.96 6.40
N CYS A 32 -17.82 -3.94 5.60
CA CYS A 32 -17.56 -2.58 6.12
C CYS A 32 -18.81 -1.89 6.70
N TYR A 33 -20.01 -2.43 6.47
CA TYR A 33 -21.27 -1.90 7.02
C TYR A 33 -21.79 -2.69 8.23
N ILE A 34 -21.17 -3.82 8.56
CA ILE A 34 -21.56 -4.64 9.71
C ILE A 34 -20.84 -4.08 10.94
N THR A 35 -21.56 -3.39 11.81
CA THR A 35 -21.03 -2.86 13.08
C THR A 35 -20.72 -3.98 14.06
N VAL A 36 -19.70 -3.77 14.89
CA VAL A 36 -19.35 -4.70 15.98
C VAL A 36 -20.43 -4.68 17.04
N THR A 37 -20.76 -5.85 17.58
CA THR A 37 -21.75 -6.00 18.65
C THR A 37 -21.30 -5.24 19.91
N GLY A 38 -22.24 -4.53 20.57
CA GLY A 38 -21.94 -3.76 21.78
C GLY A 38 -21.61 -2.29 21.54
N VAL A 39 -21.76 -1.79 20.30
CA VAL A 39 -21.52 -0.38 19.93
C VAL A 39 -22.86 0.35 19.81
N ASN A 40 -22.97 1.52 20.44
CA ASN A 40 -24.10 2.43 20.32
C ASN A 40 -23.90 3.33 19.09
N SER A 41 -24.74 3.15 18.07
CA SER A 41 -24.64 3.89 16.80
C SER A 41 -24.90 5.40 16.93
N ILE A 42 -25.67 5.85 17.93
CA ILE A 42 -25.95 7.28 18.15
C ILE A 42 -24.71 7.96 18.73
N ALA A 43 -24.17 7.41 19.83
CA ALA A 43 -22.97 7.92 20.47
C ALA A 43 -21.74 7.84 19.53
N LEU A 44 -21.71 6.82 18.67
CA LEU A 44 -20.67 6.66 17.64
C LEU A 44 -20.68 7.82 16.65
N ASN A 45 -21.85 8.20 16.12
CA ASN A 45 -21.97 9.30 15.16
C ASN A 45 -21.55 10.65 15.77
N GLU A 46 -21.85 10.88 17.05
CA GLU A 46 -21.43 12.09 17.77
C GLU A 46 -19.91 12.12 18.01
N ALA A 47 -19.33 11.00 18.44
CA ALA A 47 -17.90 10.90 18.72
C ALA A 47 -17.04 10.88 17.44
N MET A 48 -17.55 10.28 16.35
CA MET A 48 -16.82 10.15 15.08
C MET A 48 -17.11 11.29 14.09
N GLY A 49 -18.05 12.19 14.36
CA GLY A 49 -18.38 13.33 13.49
C GLY A 49 -17.22 14.28 13.20
N ASN A 50 -16.19 14.27 14.05
CA ASN A 50 -14.94 15.04 13.90
C ASN A 50 -13.72 14.12 13.84
N THR A 51 -13.73 13.04 13.07
CA THR A 51 -12.57 12.14 12.92
C THR A 51 -11.39 12.84 12.26
N GLN A 52 -10.56 13.48 13.11
CA GLN A 52 -9.29 14.09 12.72
C GLN A 52 -8.12 13.25 13.30
N GLY A 53 -6.95 13.36 12.70
CA GLY A 53 -5.76 12.67 13.19
C GLY A 53 -5.65 11.21 12.76
N LEU A 54 -5.22 10.36 13.71
CA LEU A 54 -4.99 8.93 13.48
C LEU A 54 -6.26 8.20 13.01
N ALA A 55 -7.40 8.50 13.65
CA ALA A 55 -8.69 7.91 13.32
C ALA A 55 -9.11 8.20 11.87
N GLY A 56 -8.88 9.43 11.37
CA GLY A 56 -9.16 9.80 9.99
C GLY A 56 -8.30 9.05 8.97
N LEU A 57 -7.01 8.78 9.28
CA LEU A 57 -6.16 7.95 8.43
C LEU A 57 -6.63 6.50 8.35
N ILE A 58 -6.93 5.91 9.49
CA ILE A 58 -7.43 4.54 9.56
C ILE A 58 -8.77 4.44 8.81
N ASP A 59 -9.63 5.43 8.97
CA ASP A 59 -10.93 5.47 8.29
C ASP A 59 -10.79 5.59 6.77
N MET A 60 -9.85 6.38 6.30
CA MET A 60 -9.56 6.52 4.86
C MET A 60 -9.05 5.20 4.26
N ILE A 61 -8.15 4.48 4.96
CA ILE A 61 -7.61 3.19 4.48
C ILE A 61 -8.66 2.08 4.58
N SER A 62 -9.51 2.12 5.62
CA SER A 62 -10.59 1.16 5.83
C SER A 62 -11.83 1.42 4.95
N GLY A 63 -11.87 2.57 4.27
CA GLY A 63 -12.99 2.95 3.42
C GLY A 63 -14.29 3.25 4.17
N GLY A 64 -14.18 3.95 5.30
CA GLY A 64 -15.30 4.33 6.16
C GLY A 64 -15.74 3.21 7.11
N ALA A 65 -14.96 2.15 7.25
CA ALA A 65 -15.26 1.04 8.16
C ALA A 65 -14.95 1.39 9.61
N PHE A 66 -13.94 2.25 9.84
CA PHE A 66 -13.56 2.69 11.17
C PHE A 66 -14.59 3.66 11.76
N SER A 67 -15.05 4.65 11.01
CA SER A 67 -16.06 5.60 11.46
C SER A 67 -17.41 4.96 11.78
N ARG A 68 -17.69 3.77 11.22
CA ARG A 68 -18.86 2.95 11.54
C ARG A 68 -18.60 1.90 12.61
N PHE A 69 -17.39 1.85 13.16
CA PHE A 69 -16.94 0.81 14.08
C PHE A 69 -17.33 -0.60 13.61
N SER A 70 -17.08 -0.86 12.33
CA SER A 70 -17.44 -2.13 11.70
C SER A 70 -16.48 -3.25 12.12
N VAL A 71 -16.86 -4.48 11.84
CA VAL A 71 -15.98 -5.65 12.04
C VAL A 71 -14.66 -5.49 11.29
N PHE A 72 -14.64 -4.71 10.18
CA PHE A 72 -13.44 -4.39 9.39
C PHE A 72 -12.80 -3.04 9.75
N ALA A 73 -13.11 -2.46 10.92
CA ALA A 73 -12.60 -1.15 11.33
C ALA A 73 -11.06 -1.06 11.35
N MET A 74 -10.36 -2.12 11.80
CA MET A 74 -8.89 -2.17 11.79
C MET A 74 -8.31 -2.35 10.38
N SER A 75 -9.16 -2.62 9.37
CA SER A 75 -8.71 -2.89 8.00
C SER A 75 -7.63 -3.98 7.93
N ILE A 76 -6.65 -3.81 7.07
CA ILE A 76 -5.49 -4.72 6.88
C ILE A 76 -4.25 -4.17 7.62
N SER A 77 -4.38 -3.09 8.42
CA SER A 77 -3.27 -2.45 9.13
C SER A 77 -2.40 -3.45 9.93
N PRO A 78 -2.96 -4.34 10.79
CA PRO A 78 -2.16 -5.30 11.54
C PRO A 78 -1.36 -6.26 10.65
N TYR A 79 -1.91 -6.64 9.49
CA TYR A 79 -1.22 -7.50 8.55
C TYR A 79 -0.06 -6.78 7.85
N ILE A 80 -0.24 -5.51 7.46
CA ILE A 80 0.83 -4.72 6.85
C ILE A 80 2.00 -4.61 7.83
N THR A 81 1.71 -4.22 9.08
CA THR A 81 2.73 -4.10 10.14
C THR A 81 3.44 -5.44 10.38
N ALA A 82 2.69 -6.56 10.49
CA ALA A 82 3.25 -7.89 10.65
C ALA A 82 4.15 -8.29 9.47
N SER A 83 3.73 -7.99 8.25
CA SER A 83 4.50 -8.28 7.03
C SER A 83 5.82 -7.53 7.00
N ILE A 84 5.81 -6.23 7.38
CA ILE A 84 7.02 -5.42 7.49
C ILE A 84 7.98 -6.01 8.53
N VAL A 85 7.48 -6.30 9.72
CA VAL A 85 8.29 -6.87 10.82
C VAL A 85 8.93 -8.19 10.39
N ILE A 86 8.17 -9.11 9.79
CA ILE A 86 8.70 -10.39 9.32
C ILE A 86 9.71 -10.21 8.20
N GLN A 87 9.50 -9.28 7.26
CA GLN A 87 10.46 -8.99 6.19
C GLN A 87 11.77 -8.42 6.73
N LEU A 88 11.70 -7.51 7.71
CA LEU A 88 12.89 -6.97 8.37
C LEU A 88 13.63 -8.06 9.18
N LEU A 89 12.89 -8.88 9.93
CA LEU A 89 13.46 -10.00 10.68
C LEU A 89 14.10 -11.05 9.76
N ALA A 90 13.53 -11.28 8.58
CA ALA A 90 14.09 -12.22 7.60
C ALA A 90 15.45 -11.76 7.04
N MET A 91 15.82 -10.49 7.17
CA MET A 91 17.15 -10.00 6.82
C MET A 91 18.16 -10.07 7.98
N ILE A 92 17.65 -9.97 9.21
CA ILE A 92 18.50 -9.94 10.42
C ILE A 92 18.76 -11.35 10.93
N ILE A 93 17.75 -12.22 10.87
CA ILE A 93 17.80 -13.58 11.42
C ILE A 93 18.20 -14.57 10.31
N PRO A 94 19.41 -15.19 10.38
CA PRO A 94 19.88 -16.09 9.32
C PRO A 94 18.97 -17.28 9.04
N ALA A 95 18.23 -17.76 10.05
CA ALA A 95 17.27 -18.85 9.89
C ALA A 95 16.08 -18.44 8.98
N LEU A 96 15.57 -17.21 9.13
CA LEU A 96 14.51 -16.67 8.29
C LEU A 96 15.01 -16.29 6.90
N GLU A 97 16.25 -15.79 6.80
CA GLU A 97 16.91 -15.49 5.54
C GLU A 97 17.04 -16.74 4.66
N ARG A 98 17.48 -17.87 5.23
CA ARG A 98 17.55 -19.16 4.52
C ARG A 98 16.19 -19.62 4.04
N LEU A 99 15.15 -19.49 4.88
CA LEU A 99 13.78 -19.83 4.47
C LEU A 99 13.29 -18.97 3.28
N THR A 100 13.69 -17.69 3.22
CA THR A 100 13.30 -16.78 2.15
C THR A 100 14.03 -17.06 0.85
N LYS A 101 15.36 -17.32 0.91
CA LYS A 101 16.23 -17.46 -0.26
C LYS A 101 16.34 -18.89 -0.76
N GLU A 102 16.45 -19.86 0.15
CA GLU A 102 16.74 -21.26 -0.18
C GLU A 102 15.52 -22.17 -0.04
N GLY A 103 14.50 -21.77 0.74
CA GLY A 103 13.35 -22.59 1.07
C GLY A 103 12.31 -22.75 -0.05
N GLY A 104 12.46 -22.06 -1.20
CA GLY A 104 11.52 -22.15 -2.31
C GLY A 104 10.05 -21.90 -1.91
N GLU A 105 9.13 -22.71 -2.42
CA GLU A 105 7.69 -22.59 -2.07
C GLU A 105 7.37 -22.95 -0.61
N GLU A 106 8.07 -23.93 -0.03
CA GLU A 106 7.86 -24.32 1.37
C GLU A 106 8.34 -23.23 2.33
N GLY A 107 9.48 -22.60 2.04
CA GLY A 107 9.99 -21.47 2.81
C GLY A 107 9.02 -20.30 2.80
N ARG A 108 8.48 -19.96 1.64
CA ARG A 108 7.45 -18.91 1.48
C ARG A 108 6.18 -19.23 2.28
N LYS A 109 5.71 -20.47 2.26
CA LYS A 109 4.55 -20.90 3.06
C LYS A 109 4.80 -20.76 4.56
N LYS A 110 6.01 -21.11 5.06
CA LYS A 110 6.38 -20.92 6.46
C LYS A 110 6.42 -19.45 6.87
N ILE A 111 7.03 -18.59 6.04
CA ILE A 111 7.07 -17.14 6.29
C ILE A 111 5.66 -16.55 6.32
N ASN A 112 4.80 -16.92 5.37
CA ASN A 112 3.40 -16.49 5.38
C ASN A 112 2.66 -16.95 6.64
N LYS A 113 2.95 -18.16 7.15
CA LYS A 113 2.38 -18.65 8.41
C LYS A 113 2.83 -17.78 9.59
N TYR A 114 4.11 -17.43 9.68
CA TYR A 114 4.62 -16.54 10.74
C TYR A 114 3.99 -15.14 10.65
N THR A 115 3.87 -14.59 9.44
CA THR A 115 3.19 -13.31 9.23
C THR A 115 1.75 -13.34 9.73
N LYS A 116 1.00 -14.41 9.42
CA LYS A 116 -0.38 -14.58 9.91
C LYS A 116 -0.48 -14.67 11.42
N MET A 117 0.40 -15.43 12.07
CA MET A 117 0.41 -15.55 13.52
C MET A 117 0.72 -14.18 14.16
N LEU A 118 1.71 -13.46 13.65
CA LEU A 118 2.05 -12.13 14.13
C LEU A 118 0.91 -11.14 13.88
N THR A 119 0.21 -11.25 12.75
CA THR A 119 -0.97 -10.42 12.44
C THR A 119 -2.06 -10.56 13.50
N ILE A 120 -2.37 -11.79 13.92
CA ILE A 120 -3.39 -12.04 14.95
C ILE A 120 -2.97 -11.43 16.29
N VAL A 121 -1.69 -11.56 16.67
CA VAL A 121 -1.16 -10.97 17.90
C VAL A 121 -1.23 -9.44 17.85
N LEU A 122 -0.81 -8.83 16.75
CA LEU A 122 -0.88 -7.39 16.57
C LEU A 122 -2.34 -6.90 16.51
N ALA A 123 -3.22 -7.63 15.82
CA ALA A 123 -4.65 -7.30 15.78
C ALA A 123 -5.29 -7.33 17.17
N LEU A 124 -4.87 -8.26 18.03
CA LEU A 124 -5.34 -8.32 19.41
C LEU A 124 -4.86 -7.09 20.20
N VAL A 125 -3.57 -6.74 20.10
CA VAL A 125 -2.99 -5.56 20.75
C VAL A 125 -3.68 -4.27 20.27
N GLU A 126 -3.84 -4.10 18.94
CA GLU A 126 -4.51 -2.96 18.32
C GLU A 126 -6.00 -2.90 18.72
N GLY A 127 -6.69 -4.03 18.72
CA GLY A 127 -8.10 -4.11 19.12
C GLY A 127 -8.34 -3.72 20.59
N ILE A 128 -7.46 -4.17 21.50
CA ILE A 128 -7.48 -3.73 22.91
C ILE A 128 -7.22 -2.23 23.00
N GLY A 129 -6.22 -1.71 22.25
CA GLY A 129 -5.89 -0.29 22.21
C GLY A 129 -7.07 0.56 21.76
N ILE A 130 -7.76 0.18 20.69
CA ILE A 130 -8.95 0.87 20.17
C ILE A 130 -10.07 0.82 21.22
N TYR A 131 -10.35 -0.34 21.83
CA TYR A 131 -11.37 -0.45 22.86
C TYR A 131 -11.08 0.48 24.05
N LEU A 132 -9.85 0.48 24.57
CA LEU A 132 -9.45 1.34 25.69
C LEU A 132 -9.52 2.82 25.34
N SER A 133 -9.12 3.21 24.12
CA SER A 133 -9.15 4.60 23.67
C SER A 133 -10.56 5.18 23.55
N TYR A 134 -11.55 4.35 23.25
CA TYR A 134 -12.94 4.81 23.07
C TYR A 134 -13.87 4.43 24.24
N LYS A 135 -13.35 3.74 25.27
CA LYS A 135 -14.13 3.35 26.43
C LYS A 135 -14.73 4.56 27.17
N SER A 136 -13.96 5.63 27.35
CA SER A 136 -14.39 6.85 28.02
C SER A 136 -15.35 7.72 27.18
N SER A 137 -15.46 7.46 25.88
CA SER A 137 -16.29 8.26 24.96
C SER A 137 -17.78 7.83 24.95
N GLY A 138 -18.18 6.84 25.76
CA GLY A 138 -19.57 6.38 25.83
C GLY A 138 -20.12 5.71 24.55
N ILE A 139 -19.23 5.28 23.67
CA ILE A 139 -19.59 4.60 22.41
C ILE A 139 -20.11 3.19 22.65
N PHE A 140 -19.73 2.56 23.76
CA PHE A 140 -20.13 1.20 24.09
C PHE A 140 -21.42 1.19 24.92
N VAL A 141 -22.25 0.17 24.70
CA VAL A 141 -23.55 0.01 25.40
C VAL A 141 -23.33 -0.16 26.88
N ASP A 142 -22.33 -0.97 27.27
CA ASP A 142 -21.95 -1.23 28.67
C ASP A 142 -20.43 -1.27 28.79
N ASP A 143 -19.90 -0.80 29.92
CA ASP A 143 -18.49 -0.85 30.28
C ASP A 143 -18.06 -2.22 30.86
N SER A 144 -18.84 -3.26 30.61
CA SER A 144 -18.57 -4.63 31.07
C SER A 144 -17.35 -5.23 30.38
N PHE A 145 -16.62 -6.07 31.12
CA PHE A 145 -15.51 -6.88 30.54
C PHE A 145 -16.00 -7.73 29.36
N LEU A 146 -17.23 -8.23 29.39
CA LEU A 146 -17.83 -9.04 28.33
C LEU A 146 -17.99 -8.22 27.03
N THR A 147 -18.46 -6.99 27.12
CA THR A 147 -18.56 -6.07 25.96
C THR A 147 -17.20 -5.78 25.38
N GLY A 148 -16.18 -5.52 26.22
CA GLY A 148 -14.80 -5.35 25.75
C GLY A 148 -14.27 -6.59 25.02
N ALA A 149 -14.49 -7.77 25.58
CA ALA A 149 -14.06 -9.03 24.95
C ALA A 149 -14.78 -9.27 23.60
N LEU A 150 -16.08 -8.98 23.50
CA LEU A 150 -16.85 -9.09 22.25
C LEU A 150 -16.34 -8.10 21.19
N VAL A 151 -16.07 -6.87 21.55
CA VAL A 151 -15.53 -5.86 20.64
C VAL A 151 -14.16 -6.28 20.11
N VAL A 152 -13.24 -6.63 21.01
CA VAL A 152 -11.88 -7.03 20.62
C VAL A 152 -11.90 -8.29 19.75
N THR A 153 -12.66 -9.31 20.13
CA THR A 153 -12.78 -10.54 19.33
C THR A 153 -13.42 -10.27 17.96
N GLY A 154 -14.41 -9.37 17.89
CA GLY A 154 -15.04 -8.95 16.63
C GLY A 154 -14.03 -8.30 15.70
N LEU A 155 -13.22 -7.36 16.18
CA LEU A 155 -12.17 -6.68 15.42
C LEU A 155 -11.06 -7.64 14.93
N VAL A 156 -10.60 -8.54 15.81
CA VAL A 156 -9.58 -9.55 15.46
C VAL A 156 -10.11 -10.54 14.41
N THR A 157 -11.37 -10.96 14.58
CA THR A 157 -12.03 -11.84 13.59
C THR A 157 -12.15 -11.13 12.25
N GLY A 158 -12.53 -9.85 12.24
CA GLY A 158 -12.61 -9.05 11.03
C GLY A 158 -11.29 -8.96 10.28
N THR A 159 -10.20 -8.66 10.99
CA THR A 159 -8.85 -8.65 10.39
C THR A 159 -8.46 -10.01 9.84
N SER A 160 -8.78 -11.09 10.55
CA SER A 160 -8.49 -12.46 10.09
C SER A 160 -9.26 -12.82 8.82
N VAL A 161 -10.53 -12.40 8.73
CA VAL A 161 -11.36 -12.57 7.53
C VAL A 161 -10.79 -11.74 6.36
N LEU A 162 -10.38 -10.48 6.60
CA LEU A 162 -9.77 -9.65 5.56
C LEU A 162 -8.46 -10.23 5.03
N MET A 163 -7.62 -10.75 5.91
CA MET A 163 -6.40 -11.45 5.53
C MET A 163 -6.72 -12.66 4.65
N TRP A 164 -7.73 -13.46 5.02
CA TRP A 164 -8.17 -14.59 4.22
C TRP A 164 -8.74 -14.16 2.86
N LEU A 165 -9.57 -13.10 2.80
CA LEU A 165 -10.09 -12.53 1.55
C LEU A 165 -8.94 -12.08 0.63
N GLY A 166 -7.94 -11.36 1.18
CA GLY A 166 -6.76 -10.94 0.42
C GLY A 166 -5.99 -12.11 -0.18
N GLU A 167 -5.80 -13.19 0.59
CA GLU A 167 -5.16 -14.40 0.08
C GLU A 167 -5.99 -15.13 -1.00
N GLN A 168 -7.30 -15.22 -0.84
CA GLN A 168 -8.17 -15.81 -1.87
C GLN A 168 -8.09 -15.03 -3.18
N ILE A 169 -8.07 -13.68 -3.12
CA ILE A 169 -7.90 -12.85 -4.32
C ILE A 169 -6.53 -13.11 -4.95
N THR A 170 -5.45 -13.14 -4.16
CA THR A 170 -4.09 -13.37 -4.67
C THR A 170 -3.94 -14.74 -5.32
N ASN A 171 -4.51 -15.79 -4.70
CA ASN A 171 -4.33 -17.16 -5.17
C ASN A 171 -5.26 -17.52 -6.33
N LYS A 172 -6.51 -17.08 -6.30
CA LYS A 172 -7.56 -17.51 -7.26
C LYS A 172 -8.07 -16.37 -8.15
N GLY A 173 -7.80 -15.12 -7.77
CA GLY A 173 -8.23 -13.93 -8.49
C GLY A 173 -7.16 -13.36 -9.42
N ILE A 174 -7.17 -12.04 -9.54
CA ILE A 174 -6.22 -11.23 -10.32
C ILE A 174 -5.69 -10.13 -9.40
N GLY A 175 -4.39 -9.88 -9.45
CA GLY A 175 -3.73 -8.85 -8.66
C GLY A 175 -3.27 -9.32 -7.28
N ASN A 176 -2.62 -8.42 -6.56
CA ASN A 176 -2.31 -8.62 -5.16
C ASN A 176 -3.57 -8.30 -4.33
N GLY A 177 -4.17 -9.30 -3.70
CA GLY A 177 -5.44 -9.15 -3.00
C GLY A 177 -5.41 -8.13 -1.88
N ILE A 178 -4.32 -8.06 -1.13
CA ILE A 178 -4.16 -7.09 -0.04
C ILE A 178 -4.11 -5.67 -0.58
N SER A 179 -3.31 -5.42 -1.62
CA SER A 179 -3.23 -4.13 -2.29
C SER A 179 -4.58 -3.73 -2.89
N LEU A 180 -5.34 -4.69 -3.46
CA LEU A 180 -6.67 -4.43 -4.00
C LEU A 180 -7.69 -4.07 -2.91
N LEU A 181 -7.64 -4.68 -1.74
CA LEU A 181 -8.53 -4.31 -0.63
C LEU A 181 -8.24 -2.88 -0.13
N ILE A 182 -6.96 -2.48 -0.03
CA ILE A 182 -6.57 -1.10 0.30
C ILE A 182 -7.07 -0.13 -0.80
N PHE A 183 -6.86 -0.48 -2.06
CA PHE A 183 -7.31 0.29 -3.22
C PHE A 183 -8.83 0.55 -3.18
N ILE A 184 -9.62 -0.47 -2.93
CA ILE A 184 -11.09 -0.34 -2.81
C ILE A 184 -11.49 0.49 -1.58
N GLY A 185 -10.76 0.35 -0.46
CA GLY A 185 -10.92 1.20 0.71
C GLY A 185 -10.78 2.69 0.34
N ILE A 186 -9.68 3.05 -0.31
CA ILE A 186 -9.40 4.42 -0.71
C ILE A 186 -10.41 4.93 -1.73
N ILE A 187 -10.75 4.14 -2.77
CA ILE A 187 -11.73 4.53 -3.80
C ILE A 187 -13.10 4.78 -3.20
N SER A 188 -13.47 4.07 -2.17
CA SER A 188 -14.76 4.26 -1.51
C SER A 188 -14.93 5.62 -0.83
N GLY A 189 -13.84 6.32 -0.55
CA GLY A 189 -13.83 7.71 -0.09
C GLY A 189 -14.03 8.75 -1.21
N LEU A 190 -13.96 8.36 -2.50
CA LEU A 190 -14.17 9.28 -3.63
C LEU A 190 -15.51 10.01 -3.60
N PRO A 191 -16.66 9.34 -3.33
CA PRO A 191 -17.95 10.05 -3.28
C PRO A 191 -17.97 11.16 -2.22
N SER A 192 -17.38 10.94 -1.04
CA SER A 192 -17.27 11.98 -0.01
C SER A 192 -16.36 13.13 -0.43
N GLY A 193 -15.30 12.85 -1.17
CA GLY A 193 -14.47 13.88 -1.80
C GLY A 193 -15.24 14.74 -2.81
N VAL A 194 -16.10 14.14 -3.63
CA VAL A 194 -16.95 14.86 -4.58
C VAL A 194 -17.97 15.73 -3.84
N THR A 195 -18.61 15.24 -2.78
CA THR A 195 -19.53 16.06 -1.97
C THR A 195 -18.82 17.22 -1.28
N THR A 196 -17.59 17.03 -0.83
CA THR A 196 -16.77 18.12 -0.27
C THR A 196 -16.46 19.18 -1.32
N LEU A 197 -16.08 18.81 -2.55
CA LEU A 197 -15.88 19.74 -3.67
C LEU A 197 -17.18 20.48 -4.02
N TRP A 198 -18.31 19.78 -4.01
CA TRP A 198 -19.63 20.38 -4.26
C TRP A 198 -19.99 21.43 -3.22
N ASN A 199 -19.81 21.12 -1.94
CA ASN A 199 -20.05 22.06 -0.83
C ASN A 199 -19.09 23.26 -0.86
N LEU A 200 -17.91 23.12 -1.45
CA LEU A 200 -16.96 24.20 -1.63
C LEU A 200 -17.42 25.18 -2.72
N ILE A 201 -18.09 24.69 -3.78
CA ILE A 201 -18.66 25.48 -4.87
C ILE A 201 -19.98 26.12 -4.45
N LEU A 202 -20.83 25.35 -3.74
CA LEU A 202 -22.16 25.73 -3.27
C LEU A 202 -22.26 25.60 -1.75
N PRO A 203 -21.59 26.47 -0.98
CA PRO A 203 -21.81 26.55 0.45
C PRO A 203 -23.25 27.00 0.77
N ALA A 204 -23.73 26.76 1.98
CA ALA A 204 -25.07 27.13 2.42
C ALA A 204 -25.40 28.64 2.22
N THR A 205 -24.38 29.47 2.04
CA THR A 205 -24.48 30.92 1.80
C THR A 205 -24.67 31.31 0.32
N GLY A 206 -24.69 30.32 -0.62
CA GLY A 206 -24.85 30.56 -2.05
C GLY A 206 -23.62 30.23 -2.89
N PHE A 207 -23.63 30.53 -4.17
CA PHE A 207 -22.53 30.23 -5.10
C PHE A 207 -21.27 31.01 -4.78
N SER A 208 -20.15 30.32 -4.62
CA SER A 208 -18.84 30.93 -4.35
C SER A 208 -17.90 30.79 -5.56
N THR A 209 -17.54 31.93 -6.18
CA THR A 209 -16.56 31.99 -7.28
C THR A 209 -15.18 31.55 -6.85
N THR A 210 -14.75 31.89 -5.63
CA THR A 210 -13.50 31.42 -5.05
C THR A 210 -13.53 29.91 -4.81
N GLY A 211 -14.65 29.37 -4.33
CA GLY A 211 -14.86 27.94 -4.15
C GLY A 211 -14.81 27.17 -5.48
N LEU A 212 -15.36 27.72 -6.55
CA LEU A 212 -15.27 27.14 -7.90
C LEU A 212 -13.81 27.09 -8.40
N LEU A 213 -13.07 28.19 -8.24
CA LEU A 213 -11.67 28.27 -8.69
C LEU A 213 -10.78 27.28 -7.93
N THR A 214 -10.98 27.19 -6.63
CA THR A 214 -10.26 26.20 -5.79
C THR A 214 -10.63 24.76 -6.14
N ALA A 215 -11.90 24.45 -6.40
CA ALA A 215 -12.32 23.13 -6.82
C ALA A 215 -11.70 22.72 -8.18
N ILE A 216 -11.69 23.63 -9.16
CA ILE A 216 -11.02 23.42 -10.45
C ILE A 216 -9.51 23.18 -10.23
N GLY A 217 -8.86 23.99 -9.40
CA GLY A 217 -7.44 23.84 -9.06
C GLY A 217 -7.13 22.46 -8.44
N ILE A 218 -7.98 21.97 -7.53
CA ILE A 218 -7.83 20.65 -6.92
C ILE A 218 -7.97 19.54 -7.97
N VAL A 219 -8.98 19.61 -8.85
CA VAL A 219 -9.20 18.59 -9.88
C VAL A 219 -8.06 18.58 -10.90
N VAL A 220 -7.63 19.73 -11.37
CA VAL A 220 -6.49 19.85 -12.31
C VAL A 220 -5.20 19.35 -11.63
N GLY A 221 -4.94 19.74 -10.38
CA GLY A 221 -3.81 19.25 -9.61
C GLY A 221 -3.82 17.73 -9.44
N ALA A 222 -4.97 17.13 -9.13
CA ALA A 222 -5.12 15.69 -9.03
C ALA A 222 -4.83 14.96 -10.36
N ILE A 223 -5.33 15.49 -11.49
CA ILE A 223 -5.06 14.92 -12.83
C ILE A 223 -3.57 15.01 -13.16
N LEU A 224 -2.91 16.14 -12.88
CA LEU A 224 -1.48 16.31 -13.10
C LEU A 224 -0.66 15.32 -12.24
N LEU A 225 -1.03 15.15 -10.96
CA LEU A 225 -0.40 14.19 -10.07
C LEU A 225 -0.57 12.74 -10.58
N ILE A 226 -1.79 12.34 -10.93
CA ILE A 226 -2.05 11.01 -11.47
C ILE A 226 -1.21 10.77 -12.73
N THR A 227 -1.18 11.75 -13.65
CA THR A 227 -0.39 11.65 -14.89
C THR A 227 1.10 11.53 -14.59
N GLY A 228 1.63 12.32 -13.66
CA GLY A 228 3.02 12.24 -13.23
C GLY A 228 3.36 10.88 -12.61
N VAL A 229 2.50 10.37 -11.74
CA VAL A 229 2.68 9.05 -11.11
C VAL A 229 2.67 7.93 -12.16
N VAL A 230 1.71 7.94 -13.08
CA VAL A 230 1.63 6.96 -14.18
C VAL A 230 2.89 7.00 -15.03
N PHE A 231 3.34 8.20 -15.41
CA PHE A 231 4.54 8.39 -16.22
C PHE A 231 5.78 7.80 -15.56
N VAL A 232 6.02 8.09 -14.28
CA VAL A 232 7.19 7.61 -13.55
C VAL A 232 7.11 6.10 -13.26
N GLN A 233 5.93 5.58 -12.93
CA GLN A 233 5.78 4.14 -12.64
C GLN A 233 5.87 3.26 -13.90
N GLN A 234 5.54 3.80 -15.07
CA GLN A 234 5.71 3.09 -16.35
C GLN A 234 7.09 3.30 -16.97
N ALA A 235 7.86 4.28 -16.50
CA ALA A 235 9.19 4.54 -17.02
C ALA A 235 10.14 3.38 -16.71
N GLU A 236 10.80 2.88 -17.76
CA GLU A 236 11.76 1.77 -17.67
C GLU A 236 13.06 2.09 -18.42
N ARG A 237 14.19 1.68 -17.84
CA ARG A 237 15.48 1.67 -18.51
C ARG A 237 15.74 0.29 -19.08
N ARG A 238 15.84 0.18 -20.40
CA ARG A 238 16.15 -1.07 -21.10
C ARG A 238 17.65 -1.27 -21.19
N VAL A 239 18.17 -2.30 -20.50
CA VAL A 239 19.58 -2.68 -20.58
C VAL A 239 19.71 -3.79 -21.64
N PRO A 240 20.46 -3.55 -22.75
CA PRO A 240 20.58 -4.55 -23.80
C PRO A 240 21.45 -5.73 -23.34
N VAL A 241 20.99 -6.95 -23.63
CA VAL A 241 21.72 -8.20 -23.38
C VAL A 241 21.77 -8.99 -24.66
N GLN A 242 22.97 -9.43 -25.02
CA GLN A 242 23.21 -10.26 -26.19
C GLN A 242 23.54 -11.68 -25.75
N TYR A 243 22.91 -12.67 -26.37
CA TYR A 243 23.22 -14.07 -26.15
C TYR A 243 24.01 -14.60 -27.34
N SER A 244 25.08 -15.39 -27.07
CA SER A 244 25.86 -16.04 -28.08
C SER A 244 25.00 -17.02 -28.86
N LYS A 245 25.33 -17.20 -30.15
CA LYS A 245 24.71 -18.22 -31.00
C LYS A 245 24.94 -19.59 -30.38
N LYS A 246 23.86 -20.35 -30.16
CA LYS A 246 23.95 -21.75 -29.75
C LYS A 246 23.73 -22.64 -30.95
N VAL A 247 24.61 -23.65 -31.11
CA VAL A 247 24.43 -24.72 -32.06
C VAL A 247 23.60 -25.81 -31.39
N VAL A 248 22.39 -26.02 -31.87
CA VAL A 248 21.51 -27.11 -31.40
C VAL A 248 21.42 -28.14 -32.56
N GLY A 249 22.20 -29.22 -32.43
CA GLY A 249 22.36 -30.20 -33.50
C GLY A 249 23.05 -29.61 -34.75
N ARG A 250 22.43 -29.76 -35.94
CA ARG A 250 22.91 -29.19 -37.21
C ARG A 250 22.42 -27.78 -37.52
N LYS A 251 21.56 -27.18 -36.66
CA LYS A 251 21.00 -25.85 -36.90
C LYS A 251 21.65 -24.80 -35.96
N MET A 252 22.15 -23.72 -36.55
CA MET A 252 22.54 -22.53 -35.79
C MET A 252 21.27 -21.75 -35.39
N VAL A 253 21.00 -21.67 -34.11
CA VAL A 253 19.98 -20.75 -33.57
C VAL A 253 20.62 -19.37 -33.45
N GLY A 254 20.05 -18.37 -34.13
CA GLY A 254 20.60 -17.02 -34.22
C GLY A 254 20.77 -16.35 -32.85
N ALA A 255 21.67 -15.38 -32.77
CA ALA A 255 21.84 -14.55 -31.58
C ALA A 255 20.52 -13.85 -31.27
N GLN A 256 19.97 -14.07 -30.09
CA GLN A 256 18.82 -13.32 -29.61
C GLN A 256 19.32 -12.08 -28.86
N ASN A 257 19.01 -10.91 -29.42
CA ASN A 257 19.18 -9.66 -28.71
C ASN A 257 17.91 -9.44 -27.87
N THR A 258 18.07 -9.39 -26.57
CA THR A 258 16.98 -9.10 -25.61
C THR A 258 17.40 -7.93 -24.75
N HIS A 259 16.50 -7.45 -23.92
CA HIS A 259 16.79 -6.38 -22.97
C HIS A 259 16.20 -6.71 -21.60
N ILE A 260 16.85 -6.23 -20.55
CA ILE A 260 16.34 -6.29 -19.19
C ILE A 260 15.62 -4.98 -18.90
N PRO A 261 14.29 -4.98 -18.70
CA PRO A 261 13.56 -3.76 -18.32
C PRO A 261 13.79 -3.49 -16.83
N LEU A 262 14.47 -2.40 -16.51
CA LEU A 262 14.63 -1.90 -15.14
C LEU A 262 13.65 -0.75 -14.93
N LYS A 263 12.61 -0.96 -14.14
CA LYS A 263 11.62 0.09 -13.82
C LYS A 263 12.26 1.20 -12.98
N LEU A 264 11.83 2.43 -13.17
CA LEU A 264 12.30 3.59 -12.41
C LEU A 264 11.90 3.48 -10.93
N ALA A 265 10.66 3.04 -10.66
CA ALA A 265 10.14 2.74 -9.34
C ALA A 265 10.01 1.22 -9.15
N MET A 266 11.15 0.50 -9.02
CA MET A 266 11.17 -0.97 -8.85
C MET A 266 10.43 -1.41 -7.59
N ALA A 267 10.52 -0.64 -6.52
CA ALA A 267 9.87 -0.91 -5.24
C ALA A 267 8.35 -0.67 -5.27
N GLY A 268 7.80 -0.09 -6.35
CA GLY A 268 6.40 0.27 -6.44
C GLY A 268 5.96 1.23 -5.34
N VAL A 269 4.77 1.01 -4.78
CA VAL A 269 4.21 1.85 -3.69
C VAL A 269 4.48 1.30 -2.30
N MET A 270 5.05 0.09 -2.18
CA MET A 270 5.30 -0.56 -0.89
C MET A 270 6.14 0.28 0.09
N PRO A 271 7.22 0.98 -0.32
CA PRO A 271 7.99 1.83 0.58
C PRO A 271 7.16 2.92 1.26
N VAL A 272 6.20 3.49 0.55
CA VAL A 272 5.32 4.55 1.10
C VAL A 272 4.36 3.97 2.13
N ILE A 273 3.79 2.79 1.85
CA ILE A 273 2.92 2.07 2.79
C ILE A 273 3.70 1.69 4.05
N PHE A 274 4.94 1.20 3.90
CA PHE A 274 5.80 0.83 5.03
C PHE A 274 6.18 2.05 5.87
N ALA A 275 6.61 3.14 5.23
CA ALA A 275 6.96 4.37 5.92
C ALA A 275 5.76 4.96 6.68
N SER A 276 4.56 4.96 6.09
CA SER A 276 3.35 5.44 6.77
C SER A 276 2.97 4.57 7.97
N SER A 277 3.02 3.25 7.83
CA SER A 277 2.75 2.32 8.94
C SER A 277 3.77 2.48 10.07
N PHE A 278 5.06 2.65 9.73
CA PHE A 278 6.11 2.88 10.73
C PHE A 278 5.93 4.19 11.48
N MET A 279 5.48 5.25 10.80
CA MET A 279 5.20 6.55 11.42
C MET A 279 3.97 6.52 12.33
N THR A 280 2.92 5.79 11.95
CA THR A 280 1.69 5.71 12.75
C THR A 280 1.78 4.78 13.96
N PHE A 281 2.69 3.80 13.93
CA PHE A 281 2.84 2.79 14.99
C PHE A 281 3.13 3.37 16.38
N PRO A 282 4.06 4.35 16.58
CA PRO A 282 4.29 4.96 17.89
C PRO A 282 3.05 5.68 18.43
N ALA A 283 2.32 6.42 17.57
CA ALA A 283 1.09 7.10 17.99
C ALA A 283 0.04 6.12 18.50
N MET A 284 -0.10 4.99 17.84
CA MET A 284 -1.03 3.94 18.20
C MET A 284 -0.70 3.31 19.55
N ILE A 285 0.57 3.01 19.81
CA ILE A 285 1.02 2.50 21.11
C ILE A 285 0.76 3.53 22.21
N ILE A 286 1.14 4.79 21.99
CA ILE A 286 0.96 5.85 22.99
C ILE A 286 -0.53 6.03 23.33
N GLN A 287 -1.40 6.08 22.32
CA GLN A 287 -2.83 6.24 22.50
C GLN A 287 -3.46 5.06 23.28
N MET A 288 -2.90 3.84 23.14
CA MET A 288 -3.36 2.68 23.89
C MET A 288 -3.14 2.84 25.41
N PHE A 289 -2.00 3.42 25.82
CA PHE A 289 -1.68 3.62 27.25
C PHE A 289 -2.22 4.92 27.82
N VAL A 290 -2.37 5.95 26.97
CA VAL A 290 -2.83 7.30 27.37
C VAL A 290 -3.89 7.77 26.37
N PRO A 291 -5.17 7.39 26.55
CA PRO A 291 -6.24 7.73 25.60
C PRO A 291 -6.39 9.24 25.32
N ASP A 292 -6.22 10.10 26.34
CA ASP A 292 -6.37 11.55 26.24
C ASP A 292 -5.06 12.29 25.92
N ILE A 293 -4.07 11.61 25.34
CA ILE A 293 -2.73 12.17 25.07
C ILE A 293 -2.78 13.43 24.18
N ALA A 294 -3.78 13.55 23.32
CA ALA A 294 -3.92 14.69 22.41
C ALA A 294 -4.05 16.04 23.15
N ASN A 295 -4.58 16.02 24.38
CA ASN A 295 -4.81 17.21 25.23
C ASN A 295 -3.71 17.41 26.27
N GLN A 296 -2.71 16.54 26.34
CA GLN A 296 -1.63 16.59 27.31
C GLN A 296 -0.39 17.30 26.76
N THR A 297 0.45 17.79 27.68
CA THR A 297 1.77 18.36 27.38
C THR A 297 2.87 17.47 27.96
N GLY A 298 3.94 17.25 27.22
CA GLY A 298 5.05 16.41 27.68
C GLY A 298 5.74 15.67 26.53
N PHE A 299 6.76 14.87 26.85
CA PHE A 299 7.53 14.11 25.85
C PHE A 299 6.66 13.13 25.05
N LEU A 300 5.77 12.39 25.72
CA LEU A 300 4.87 11.43 25.07
C LEU A 300 3.88 12.14 24.14
N ALA A 301 3.32 13.28 24.57
CA ALA A 301 2.45 14.10 23.72
C ALA A 301 3.21 14.69 22.53
N GLY A 302 4.47 15.11 22.72
CA GLY A 302 5.33 15.52 21.62
C GLY A 302 5.59 14.41 20.60
N LEU A 303 5.86 13.19 21.06
CA LEU A 303 6.07 12.03 20.19
C LEU A 303 4.77 11.62 19.46
N TYR A 304 3.62 11.67 20.14
CA TYR A 304 2.31 11.44 19.55
C TYR A 304 2.02 12.47 18.45
N ASN A 305 2.14 13.78 18.77
CA ASN A 305 1.93 14.87 17.82
C ASN A 305 2.88 14.79 16.63
N PHE A 306 4.15 14.43 16.85
CA PHE A 306 5.10 14.16 15.79
C PHE A 306 4.60 13.02 14.87
N SER A 307 4.15 11.91 15.43
CA SER A 307 3.71 10.75 14.65
C SER A 307 2.46 11.00 13.83
N ILE A 308 1.50 11.80 14.34
CA ILE A 308 0.25 12.12 13.64
C ILE A 308 0.32 13.37 12.77
N ALA A 309 1.42 14.10 12.77
CA ALA A 309 1.55 15.38 12.05
C ALA A 309 1.31 15.25 10.53
N THR A 310 1.48 14.05 9.96
CA THR A 310 1.12 13.77 8.56
C THR A 310 -0.40 13.84 8.34
N SER A 311 -1.22 13.61 9.38
CA SER A 311 -2.67 13.40 9.28
C SER A 311 -3.50 14.56 9.82
N THR A 312 -2.94 15.38 10.70
CA THR A 312 -3.67 16.40 11.47
C THR A 312 -3.14 17.79 11.17
N SER A 313 -4.06 18.74 10.92
CA SER A 313 -3.74 20.16 10.72
C SER A 313 -3.46 20.95 12.01
N ASN A 314 -3.88 20.41 13.17
CA ASN A 314 -3.81 21.11 14.45
C ASN A 314 -2.47 20.94 15.19
N VAL A 315 -1.50 20.34 14.55
CA VAL A 315 -0.16 20.14 15.13
C VAL A 315 0.75 21.30 14.72
N GLY A 316 1.59 21.77 15.64
CA GLY A 316 2.49 22.89 15.39
C GLY A 316 3.42 22.66 14.18
N ILE A 317 3.73 23.74 13.45
CA ILE A 317 4.53 23.72 12.20
C ILE A 317 5.86 22.97 12.39
N GLY A 318 6.52 23.11 13.55
CA GLY A 318 7.78 22.43 13.86
C GLY A 318 7.65 20.89 13.83
N TYR A 319 6.59 20.34 14.40
CA TYR A 319 6.33 18.90 14.35
C TYR A 319 6.04 18.43 12.92
N SER A 320 5.33 19.24 12.15
CA SER A 320 5.00 18.93 10.75
C SER A 320 6.26 18.88 9.87
N ILE A 321 7.18 19.82 10.00
CA ILE A 321 8.44 19.84 9.25
C ILE A 321 9.32 18.65 9.67
N ALA A 322 9.47 18.41 10.99
CA ALA A 322 10.26 17.29 11.49
C ALA A 322 9.70 15.94 11.02
N ASN A 323 8.37 15.78 11.07
CA ASN A 323 7.68 14.59 10.56
C ASN A 323 7.94 14.41 9.06
N ALA A 324 7.81 15.47 8.24
CA ALA A 324 8.05 15.41 6.79
C ALA A 324 9.49 14.95 6.47
N LEU A 325 10.48 15.46 7.20
CA LEU A 325 11.89 15.07 7.01
C LEU A 325 12.11 13.59 7.36
N VAL A 326 11.60 13.13 8.51
CA VAL A 326 11.72 11.72 8.90
C VAL A 326 10.96 10.82 7.94
N TYR A 327 9.77 11.22 7.52
CA TYR A 327 8.97 10.47 6.55
C TYR A 327 9.69 10.35 5.20
N LEU A 328 10.32 11.42 4.71
CA LEU A 328 11.17 11.41 3.52
C LEU A 328 12.31 10.40 3.66
N LEU A 329 13.05 10.45 4.78
CA LEU A 329 14.16 9.53 5.03
C LEU A 329 13.70 8.07 5.10
N LEU A 330 12.55 7.82 5.73
CA LEU A 330 11.96 6.47 5.79
C LEU A 330 11.56 5.97 4.42
N ILE A 331 10.89 6.79 3.59
CA ILE A 331 10.54 6.41 2.22
C ILE A 331 11.79 6.07 1.42
N LEU A 332 12.83 6.90 1.47
CA LEU A 332 14.09 6.62 0.79
C LEU A 332 14.72 5.33 1.30
N GLY A 333 14.84 5.16 2.63
CA GLY A 333 15.39 3.96 3.24
C GLY A 333 14.64 2.69 2.83
N PHE A 334 13.30 2.70 2.92
CA PHE A 334 12.48 1.55 2.50
C PHE A 334 12.50 1.33 0.99
N THR A 335 12.67 2.38 0.17
CA THR A 335 12.80 2.23 -1.29
C THR A 335 14.08 1.49 -1.63
N PHE A 336 15.22 1.87 -1.03
CA PHE A 336 16.48 1.13 -1.18
C PHE A 336 16.35 -0.29 -0.67
N PHE A 337 15.85 -0.45 0.56
CA PHE A 337 15.64 -1.75 1.17
C PHE A 337 14.85 -2.69 0.26
N TYR A 338 13.67 -2.26 -0.20
CA TYR A 338 12.77 -3.10 -1.01
C TYR A 338 13.33 -3.37 -2.41
N THR A 339 14.00 -2.39 -3.01
CA THR A 339 14.62 -2.58 -4.33
C THR A 339 15.69 -3.67 -4.28
N TYR A 340 16.59 -3.64 -3.28
CA TYR A 340 17.63 -4.64 -3.14
C TYR A 340 17.11 -6.00 -2.64
N ALA A 341 16.01 -6.02 -1.89
CA ALA A 341 15.34 -7.26 -1.51
C ALA A 341 14.69 -7.97 -2.71
N THR A 342 14.15 -7.19 -3.66
CA THR A 342 13.42 -7.72 -4.82
C THR A 342 14.33 -8.03 -6.00
N PHE A 343 15.39 -7.24 -6.20
CA PHE A 343 16.32 -7.37 -7.31
C PHE A 343 17.75 -7.55 -6.81
N ASN A 344 18.30 -8.76 -7.03
CA ASN A 344 19.69 -9.08 -6.70
C ASN A 344 20.58 -8.98 -7.96
N PRO A 345 21.39 -7.90 -8.10
CA PRO A 345 22.26 -7.72 -9.29
C PRO A 345 23.25 -8.86 -9.51
N ALA A 346 23.75 -9.48 -8.42
CA ALA A 346 24.70 -10.58 -8.54
C ALA A 346 24.06 -11.85 -9.10
N GLU A 347 22.84 -12.17 -8.65
CA GLU A 347 22.09 -13.31 -9.15
C GLU A 347 21.73 -13.14 -10.62
N VAL A 348 21.23 -11.96 -11.01
CA VAL A 348 20.91 -11.65 -12.41
C VAL A 348 22.15 -11.73 -13.30
N SER A 349 23.28 -11.16 -12.87
CA SER A 349 24.57 -11.24 -13.59
C SER A 349 25.03 -12.69 -13.77
N ASN A 350 24.92 -13.51 -12.73
CA ASN A 350 25.27 -14.94 -12.78
C ASN A 350 24.34 -15.71 -13.73
N ASN A 351 23.04 -15.40 -13.73
CA ASN A 351 22.08 -16.04 -14.63
C ASN A 351 22.35 -15.67 -16.11
N ILE A 352 22.69 -14.40 -16.39
CA ILE A 352 23.12 -13.95 -17.72
C ILE A 352 24.36 -14.73 -18.14
N LYS A 353 25.40 -14.82 -17.30
CA LYS A 353 26.65 -15.54 -17.57
C LYS A 353 26.39 -17.03 -17.81
N LYS A 354 25.59 -17.70 -16.98
CA LYS A 354 25.26 -19.13 -17.14
C LYS A 354 24.57 -19.41 -18.47
N ASN A 355 23.75 -18.49 -18.95
CA ASN A 355 23.06 -18.62 -20.24
C ASN A 355 23.87 -18.16 -21.45
N GLY A 356 25.17 -17.83 -21.29
CA GLY A 356 26.03 -17.37 -22.34
C GLY A 356 25.71 -15.96 -22.85
N GLY A 357 25.02 -15.15 -22.03
CA GLY A 357 24.69 -13.76 -22.30
C GLY A 357 25.78 -12.81 -21.81
N PHE A 358 25.85 -11.63 -22.42
CA PHE A 358 26.71 -10.53 -21.98
C PHE A 358 26.05 -9.18 -22.31
N ILE A 359 26.44 -8.15 -21.60
CA ILE A 359 26.04 -6.77 -21.88
C ILE A 359 27.11 -6.20 -22.84
N PRO A 360 26.73 -5.60 -23.99
CA PRO A 360 27.71 -5.02 -24.94
C PRO A 360 28.63 -4.03 -24.22
N GLY A 361 29.94 -4.21 -24.42
CA GLY A 361 30.99 -3.37 -23.81
C GLY A 361 31.33 -3.72 -22.35
N ILE A 362 30.70 -4.72 -21.73
CA ILE A 362 30.95 -5.11 -20.32
C ILE A 362 31.27 -6.60 -20.23
N ARG A 363 32.35 -6.96 -19.53
CA ARG A 363 32.69 -8.37 -19.28
C ARG A 363 31.66 -9.05 -18.41
N ALA A 364 31.29 -10.29 -18.77
CA ALA A 364 30.38 -11.11 -17.99
C ALA A 364 30.94 -11.42 -16.58
N GLY A 365 30.09 -11.37 -15.54
CA GLY A 365 30.45 -11.65 -14.17
C GLY A 365 30.48 -10.39 -13.29
N LYS A 366 31.54 -10.23 -12.48
CA LYS A 366 31.63 -9.12 -11.49
C LYS A 366 31.45 -7.72 -12.10
N PRO A 367 32.05 -7.36 -13.25
CA PRO A 367 31.80 -6.05 -13.90
C PRO A 367 30.34 -5.83 -14.30
N THR A 368 29.63 -6.89 -14.71
CA THR A 368 28.19 -6.82 -15.02
C THR A 368 27.38 -6.57 -13.74
N THR A 369 27.75 -7.19 -12.61
CA THR A 369 27.11 -6.96 -11.30
C THR A 369 27.27 -5.51 -10.87
N GLU A 370 28.49 -4.97 -10.95
CA GLU A 370 28.81 -3.58 -10.58
C GLU A 370 28.04 -2.57 -11.46
N TYR A 371 27.96 -2.82 -12.75
CA TYR A 371 27.21 -1.98 -13.70
C TYR A 371 25.71 -1.98 -13.39
N LEU A 372 25.10 -3.16 -13.18
CA LEU A 372 23.69 -3.27 -12.84
C LEU A 372 23.39 -2.61 -11.49
N SER A 373 24.26 -2.83 -10.48
CA SER A 373 24.12 -2.20 -9.16
C SER A 373 24.19 -0.67 -9.24
N ALA A 374 25.10 -0.11 -10.03
CA ALA A 374 25.21 1.33 -10.24
C ALA A 374 23.95 1.93 -10.90
N ILE A 375 23.39 1.24 -11.92
CA ILE A 375 22.14 1.68 -12.55
C ILE A 375 20.99 1.63 -11.56
N ILE A 376 20.82 0.53 -10.85
CA ILE A 376 19.74 0.34 -9.88
C ILE A 376 19.80 1.40 -8.78
N SER A 377 20.99 1.63 -8.22
CA SER A 377 21.17 2.67 -7.21
C SER A 377 20.69 4.04 -7.70
N LYS A 378 21.06 4.45 -8.91
CA LYS A 378 20.63 5.73 -9.51
C LYS A 378 19.12 5.78 -9.74
N LEU A 379 18.52 4.69 -10.25
CA LEU A 379 17.07 4.59 -10.46
C LEU A 379 16.32 4.63 -9.12
N THR A 380 16.84 3.95 -8.11
CA THR A 380 16.25 3.90 -6.76
C THR A 380 16.28 5.27 -6.09
N TRP A 381 17.38 6.02 -6.22
CA TRP A 381 17.46 7.41 -5.72
C TRP A 381 16.38 8.29 -6.34
N PHE A 382 16.27 8.27 -7.67
CA PHE A 382 15.28 9.09 -8.37
C PHE A 382 13.85 8.65 -8.04
N GLY A 383 13.57 7.34 -8.10
CA GLY A 383 12.25 6.78 -7.78
C GLY A 383 11.84 7.04 -6.33
N GLY A 384 12.76 6.85 -5.38
CA GLY A 384 12.51 7.11 -3.95
C GLY A 384 12.25 8.59 -3.66
N PHE A 385 13.03 9.49 -4.26
CA PHE A 385 12.82 10.93 -4.11
C PHE A 385 11.46 11.37 -4.69
N PHE A 386 11.12 10.86 -5.87
CA PHE A 386 9.81 11.11 -6.50
C PHE A 386 8.66 10.65 -5.60
N LEU A 387 8.73 9.42 -5.06
CA LEU A 387 7.72 8.90 -4.14
C LEU A 387 7.61 9.75 -2.87
N ALA A 388 8.74 10.19 -2.32
CA ALA A 388 8.78 11.01 -1.12
C ALA A 388 8.15 12.40 -1.36
N VAL A 389 8.45 13.05 -2.49
CA VAL A 389 7.87 14.36 -2.84
C VAL A 389 6.34 14.25 -2.94
N ILE A 390 5.81 13.22 -3.63
CA ILE A 390 4.36 13.05 -3.76
C ILE A 390 3.73 12.70 -2.41
N ALA A 391 4.39 11.88 -1.59
CA ALA A 391 3.87 11.50 -0.28
C ALA A 391 3.77 12.70 0.69
N ILE A 392 4.70 13.66 0.60
CA ILE A 392 4.73 14.86 1.44
C ILE A 392 3.84 15.98 0.90
N LEU A 393 3.51 15.95 -0.40
CA LEU A 393 2.75 17.01 -1.07
C LEU A 393 1.43 17.40 -0.36
N PRO A 394 0.59 16.47 0.15
CA PRO A 394 -0.61 16.83 0.90
C PRO A 394 -0.31 17.62 2.16
N MET A 395 0.82 17.32 2.81
CA MET A 395 1.26 18.04 3.99
C MET A 395 1.65 19.47 3.66
N LEU A 396 2.29 19.71 2.51
CA LEU A 396 2.58 21.04 2.01
C LEU A 396 1.31 21.80 1.62
N LEU A 397 0.33 21.13 1.01
CA LEU A 397 -0.95 21.73 0.63
C LEU A 397 -1.81 22.17 1.85
N ARG A 398 -1.65 21.52 3.01
CA ARG A 398 -2.34 21.94 4.25
C ARG A 398 -1.95 23.33 4.72
N PHE A 399 -0.71 23.78 4.46
CA PHE A 399 -0.28 25.14 4.79
C PHE A 399 -1.05 26.22 4.00
N THR A 400 -1.72 25.84 2.91
CA THR A 400 -2.57 26.74 2.11
C THR A 400 -4.05 26.69 2.52
N ASN A 401 -4.39 26.12 3.68
CA ASN A 401 -5.77 25.90 4.17
C ASN A 401 -6.69 25.07 3.22
N LEU A 402 -6.11 24.39 2.26
CA LEU A 402 -6.81 23.46 1.39
C LEU A 402 -6.91 22.11 2.09
N ASN A 403 -8.00 21.84 2.79
CA ASN A 403 -8.31 20.51 3.31
C ASN A 403 -8.71 19.57 2.16
N ILE A 404 -7.69 19.01 1.48
CA ILE A 404 -7.92 18.04 0.41
C ILE A 404 -8.08 16.67 1.06
N ALA A 405 -9.27 16.08 0.93
CA ALA A 405 -9.59 14.75 1.46
C ALA A 405 -8.75 13.62 0.84
N PHE A 406 -8.15 13.85 -0.33
CA PHE A 406 -7.28 12.90 -1.01
C PHE A 406 -5.80 13.22 -0.77
N GLY A 407 -5.15 12.43 0.08
CA GLY A 407 -3.71 12.51 0.30
C GLY A 407 -2.91 12.01 -0.92
N GLY A 408 -1.70 12.56 -1.16
CA GLY A 408 -0.79 12.09 -2.22
C GLY A 408 -0.43 10.61 -2.09
N THR A 409 -0.34 10.10 -0.86
CA THR A 409 -0.15 8.67 -0.58
C THR A 409 -1.30 7.82 -1.13
N SER A 410 -2.55 8.27 -0.97
CA SER A 410 -3.73 7.58 -1.49
C SER A 410 -3.71 7.52 -3.02
N ILE A 411 -3.35 8.62 -3.69
CA ILE A 411 -3.21 8.66 -5.16
C ILE A 411 -2.11 7.71 -5.62
N LEU A 412 -0.95 7.70 -4.94
CA LEU A 412 0.15 6.78 -5.24
C LEU A 412 -0.30 5.31 -5.16
N ILE A 413 -1.01 4.96 -4.07
CA ILE A 413 -1.49 3.59 -3.85
C ILE A 413 -2.52 3.22 -4.92
N VAL A 414 -3.51 4.09 -5.18
CA VAL A 414 -4.56 3.83 -6.17
C VAL A 414 -3.97 3.64 -7.57
N VAL A 415 -3.10 4.54 -8.02
CA VAL A 415 -2.48 4.44 -9.34
C VAL A 415 -1.56 3.24 -9.43
N GLY A 416 -0.73 3.00 -8.41
CA GLY A 416 0.21 1.88 -8.38
C GLY A 416 -0.47 0.53 -8.43
N VAL A 417 -1.49 0.31 -7.61
CA VAL A 417 -2.26 -0.94 -7.57
C VAL A 417 -3.03 -1.15 -8.87
N ALA A 418 -3.62 -0.09 -9.44
CA ALA A 418 -4.30 -0.16 -10.74
C ALA A 418 -3.34 -0.60 -11.86
N LEU A 419 -2.15 0.01 -11.94
CA LEU A 419 -1.13 -0.33 -12.94
C LEU A 419 -0.60 -1.76 -12.76
N GLU A 420 -0.30 -2.17 -11.52
CA GLU A 420 0.16 -3.52 -11.21
C GLU A 420 -0.89 -4.57 -11.59
N THR A 421 -2.16 -4.32 -11.27
CA THR A 421 -3.25 -5.22 -11.62
C THR A 421 -3.44 -5.34 -13.13
N VAL A 422 -3.33 -4.23 -13.88
CA VAL A 422 -3.41 -4.25 -15.34
C VAL A 422 -2.23 -5.00 -15.95
N GLN A 423 -1.00 -4.76 -15.48
CA GLN A 423 0.19 -5.48 -15.95
C GLN A 423 0.08 -7.00 -15.70
N GLN A 424 -0.46 -7.38 -14.54
CA GLN A 424 -0.68 -8.78 -14.22
C GLN A 424 -1.76 -9.42 -15.11
N LEU A 425 -2.82 -8.66 -15.42
CA LEU A 425 -3.84 -9.07 -16.38
C LEU A 425 -3.25 -9.27 -17.79
N GLU A 426 -2.42 -8.34 -18.26
CA GLU A 426 -1.74 -8.41 -19.56
C GLU A 426 -0.80 -9.61 -19.63
N SER A 427 -0.04 -9.88 -18.57
CA SER A 427 0.84 -11.05 -18.52
C SER A 427 0.07 -12.38 -18.60
N GLN A 428 -1.08 -12.47 -17.93
CA GLN A 428 -1.95 -13.66 -17.99
C GLN A 428 -2.56 -13.86 -19.38
N LEU A 429 -2.93 -12.78 -20.06
CA LEU A 429 -3.43 -12.83 -21.45
C LEU A 429 -2.34 -13.25 -22.43
N ALA A 430 -1.11 -12.71 -22.28
CA ALA A 430 0.02 -13.01 -23.15
C ALA A 430 0.42 -14.48 -23.05
N MET A 431 0.47 -15.07 -21.86
CA MET A 431 0.79 -16.49 -21.67
C MET A 431 -0.18 -17.44 -22.38
N ARG A 432 -1.41 -17.03 -22.64
CA ARG A 432 -2.40 -17.87 -23.34
C ARG A 432 -2.37 -17.72 -24.86
N HIS A 433 -2.05 -16.56 -25.37
CA HIS A 433 -1.81 -16.42 -26.82
C HIS A 433 -0.68 -17.33 -27.31
N TYR A 434 0.29 -17.64 -26.43
CA TYR A 434 1.39 -18.55 -26.74
C TYR A 434 0.95 -20.04 -26.72
N LYS A 435 0.00 -20.43 -25.88
CA LYS A 435 -0.54 -21.81 -25.85
C LYS A 435 -1.40 -22.14 -27.07
N GLY A 436 -2.17 -21.20 -27.59
CA GLY A 436 -2.97 -21.39 -28.81
C GLY A 436 -2.17 -21.46 -30.11
N PHE A 437 -0.84 -21.31 -30.08
CA PHE A 437 0.06 -21.52 -31.22
C PHE A 437 0.71 -22.92 -31.22
N LEU A 438 0.51 -23.68 -30.12
CA LEU A 438 1.09 -25.01 -29.93
C LEU A 438 0.05 -26.13 -30.00
N GLU A 439 -1.24 -25.80 -30.11
CA GLU A 439 -2.37 -26.65 -30.48
C GLU A 439 -2.74 -26.40 -31.95
#